data_940fb47cda50754ea25fe0c4c391136d
#
_entry.id   940fb47cda50754ea25fe0c4c391136d
#
_cell.length_a   1.000
_cell.length_b   1.000
_cell.length_c   1.000
_cell.angle_alpha   90.00
_cell.angle_beta   90.00
_cell.angle_gamma   90.00
#
_symmetry.space_group_name_H-M   'P 1'
#
loop_
_entity.id
_entity.type
_entity.pdbx_description
1 polymer ?
#
loop_
_entity_poly.entity_id
_entity_poly.type
_entity_poly.pdbx_seq_one_letter_code
_entity_poly.pdbx_strand_id
1 'polypeptide(L)'
;MALYITNHPLIQHKLTIMRKRETGTLEFRELLKEIGMLMGYEVCRDFPLKEVEIETPMQKMIAHELDGKKVAVVPILRAGLGMVDGLLTLIPAAKVGHIGMYRDEKTHEPVFYYYKMPEGKDRMVLLTDPMLATGGSACDAIKRLKDDGYTHIRMVCLVASPQGVERVQREHPDVDIYTAALDDGLNKDYYILPGLGDAGDRIFGTL
;
A
#
# COMPACT_ATOMS: atom_id res chain seq x y z
N MET A 1 5.03 -11.09 -11.76
CA MET A 1 4.23 -9.99 -11.26
C MET A 1 2.75 -10.22 -11.52
N ALA A 2 1.92 -9.98 -10.52
CA ALA A 2 0.48 -10.12 -10.62
C ALA A 2 -0.22 -8.84 -10.14
N LEU A 3 -1.41 -8.59 -10.68
CA LEU A 3 -2.38 -7.63 -10.16
C LEU A 3 -3.43 -8.41 -9.35
N TYR A 4 -3.54 -8.09 -8.08
CA TYR A 4 -4.53 -8.67 -7.17
C TYR A 4 -5.59 -7.61 -6.84
N ILE A 5 -6.80 -7.82 -7.32
CA ILE A 5 -7.96 -6.99 -6.98
C ILE A 5 -8.69 -7.67 -5.83
N THR A 6 -8.69 -7.05 -4.67
CA THR A 6 -9.29 -7.60 -3.45
C THR A 6 -10.80 -7.37 -3.46
N ASN A 7 -11.50 -8.23 -4.20
CA ASN A 7 -12.96 -8.14 -4.36
C ASN A 7 -13.70 -8.81 -3.19
N HIS A 8 -13.57 -8.22 -1.98
CA HIS A 8 -14.25 -8.69 -0.78
C HIS A 8 -15.47 -7.80 -0.47
N PRO A 9 -16.67 -8.34 -0.15
CA PRO A 9 -17.88 -7.55 0.09
C PRO A 9 -17.73 -6.42 1.11
N LEU A 10 -16.99 -6.64 2.21
CA LEU A 10 -16.74 -5.59 3.20
C LEU A 10 -15.86 -4.46 2.66
N ILE A 11 -14.85 -4.79 1.84
CA ILE A 11 -14.00 -3.79 1.20
C ILE A 11 -14.84 -2.96 0.23
N GLN A 12 -15.63 -3.62 -0.63
CA GLN A 12 -16.48 -2.92 -1.61
C GLN A 12 -17.52 -2.03 -0.94
N HIS A 13 -18.15 -2.49 0.13
CA HIS A 13 -19.09 -1.68 0.92
C HIS A 13 -18.41 -0.41 1.46
N LYS A 14 -17.27 -0.56 2.12
CA LYS A 14 -16.51 0.55 2.70
C LYS A 14 -15.99 1.51 1.62
N LEU A 15 -15.48 0.98 0.52
CA LEU A 15 -15.03 1.77 -0.62
C LEU A 15 -16.18 2.56 -1.25
N THR A 16 -17.38 1.98 -1.33
CA THR A 16 -18.58 2.68 -1.79
C THR A 16 -18.88 3.92 -0.94
N ILE A 17 -18.77 3.82 0.39
CA ILE A 17 -18.97 4.95 1.29
C ILE A 17 -17.86 5.98 1.09
N MET A 18 -16.58 5.55 1.00
CA MET A 18 -15.44 6.45 0.77
C MET A 18 -15.56 7.26 -0.51
N ARG A 19 -16.12 6.67 -1.59
CA ARG A 19 -16.29 7.34 -2.87
C ARG A 19 -17.31 8.46 -2.84
N LYS A 20 -18.25 8.45 -1.90
CA LYS A 20 -19.29 9.49 -1.82
C LYS A 20 -18.66 10.86 -1.54
N ARG A 21 -19.19 11.88 -2.22
CA ARG A 21 -18.72 13.26 -2.09
C ARG A 21 -18.93 13.82 -0.68
N GLU A 22 -20.02 13.41 -0.03
CA GLU A 22 -20.40 13.84 1.31
C GLU A 22 -19.60 13.17 2.43
N THR A 23 -18.82 12.12 2.18
CA THR A 23 -18.03 11.45 3.21
C THR A 23 -16.96 12.39 3.76
N GLY A 24 -17.13 12.77 5.02
CA GLY A 24 -16.23 13.70 5.71
C GLY A 24 -14.86 13.09 6.05
N THR A 25 -13.92 13.95 6.41
CA THR A 25 -12.52 13.58 6.69
C THR A 25 -12.36 12.52 7.77
N LEU A 26 -13.14 12.58 8.86
CA LEU A 26 -13.07 11.58 9.93
C LEU A 26 -13.48 10.20 9.42
N GLU A 27 -14.65 10.10 8.79
CA GLU A 27 -15.18 8.85 8.27
C GLU A 27 -14.26 8.28 7.17
N PHE A 28 -13.72 9.15 6.30
CA PHE A 28 -12.77 8.75 5.27
C PHE A 28 -11.51 8.09 5.85
N ARG A 29 -10.93 8.65 6.92
CA ARG A 29 -9.77 8.08 7.61
C ARG A 29 -10.07 6.71 8.23
N GLU A 30 -11.20 6.60 8.94
CA GLU A 30 -11.59 5.32 9.56
C GLU A 30 -11.82 4.23 8.51
N LEU A 31 -12.52 4.55 7.43
CA LEU A 31 -12.74 3.62 6.32
C LEU A 31 -11.42 3.20 5.64
N LEU A 32 -10.50 4.14 5.44
CA LEU A 32 -9.21 3.84 4.84
C LEU A 32 -8.37 2.93 5.73
N LYS A 33 -8.37 3.16 7.04
CA LYS A 33 -7.73 2.29 8.03
C LYS A 33 -8.33 0.87 8.00
N GLU A 34 -9.64 0.75 8.00
CA GLU A 34 -10.35 -0.52 7.97
C GLU A 34 -10.09 -1.30 6.66
N ILE A 35 -10.13 -0.62 5.52
CA ILE A 35 -9.78 -1.25 4.23
C ILE A 35 -8.31 -1.64 4.21
N GLY A 36 -7.42 -0.77 4.70
CA GLY A 36 -5.99 -1.07 4.82
C GLY A 36 -5.71 -2.34 5.63
N MET A 37 -6.44 -2.55 6.74
CA MET A 37 -6.36 -3.78 7.53
C MET A 37 -6.85 -5.00 6.75
N LEU A 38 -8.01 -4.91 6.09
CA LEU A 38 -8.56 -6.02 5.29
C LEU A 38 -7.67 -6.37 4.10
N MET A 39 -7.13 -5.37 3.41
CA MET A 39 -6.16 -5.58 2.34
C MET A 39 -4.86 -6.20 2.85
N GLY A 40 -4.41 -5.78 4.04
CA GLY A 40 -3.23 -6.36 4.68
C GLY A 40 -3.35 -7.86 4.89
N TYR A 41 -4.53 -8.35 5.24
CA TYR A 41 -4.79 -9.80 5.35
C TYR A 41 -4.55 -10.52 4.02
N GLU A 42 -5.02 -9.97 2.90
CA GLU A 42 -4.79 -10.55 1.57
C GLU A 42 -3.32 -10.42 1.12
N VAL A 43 -2.71 -9.28 1.38
CA VAL A 43 -1.31 -9.02 1.02
C VAL A 43 -0.34 -9.99 1.73
N CYS A 44 -0.70 -10.50 2.91
CA CYS A 44 0.13 -11.41 3.69
C CYS A 44 -0.23 -12.89 3.50
N ARG A 45 -1.15 -13.24 2.60
CA ARG A 45 -1.70 -14.60 2.45
C ARG A 45 -0.66 -15.69 2.19
N ASP A 46 0.41 -15.37 1.49
CA ASP A 46 1.48 -16.28 1.09
C ASP A 46 2.78 -16.09 1.90
N PHE A 47 2.70 -15.43 3.05
CA PHE A 47 3.88 -15.29 3.91
C PHE A 47 4.34 -16.67 4.38
N PRO A 48 5.66 -16.93 4.32
CA PRO A 48 6.20 -18.22 4.70
C PRO A 48 6.01 -18.50 6.19
N LEU A 49 5.72 -19.75 6.50
CA LEU A 49 5.61 -20.27 7.86
C LEU A 49 6.77 -21.21 8.14
N LYS A 50 7.26 -21.24 9.37
CA LYS A 50 8.20 -22.23 9.89
C LYS A 50 7.56 -23.04 10.99
N GLU A 51 7.96 -24.29 11.09
CA GLU A 51 7.57 -25.16 12.19
C GLU A 51 8.33 -24.80 13.46
N VAL A 52 7.61 -24.81 14.58
CA VAL A 52 8.16 -24.59 15.94
C VAL A 52 7.53 -25.59 16.90
N GLU A 53 8.34 -26.14 17.80
CA GLU A 53 7.80 -26.93 18.92
C GLU A 53 7.26 -25.99 19.98
N ILE A 54 6.02 -26.17 20.38
CA ILE A 54 5.37 -25.44 21.47
C ILE A 54 4.77 -26.40 22.48
N GLU A 55 4.46 -25.89 23.68
CA GLU A 55 3.72 -26.61 24.70
C GLU A 55 2.41 -25.86 24.96
N THR A 56 1.30 -26.56 24.74
CA THR A 56 -0.04 -26.09 25.12
C THR A 56 -0.31 -26.45 26.58
N PRO A 57 -1.37 -25.94 27.21
CA PRO A 57 -1.76 -26.38 28.54
C PRO A 57 -2.03 -27.90 28.66
N MET A 58 -2.18 -28.61 27.55
CA MET A 58 -2.52 -30.04 27.52
C MET A 58 -1.37 -30.94 27.07
N GLN A 59 -0.57 -30.51 26.09
CA GLN A 59 0.52 -31.32 25.52
C GLN A 59 1.45 -30.54 24.63
N LYS A 60 2.61 -31.13 24.33
CA LYS A 60 3.54 -30.63 23.31
C LYS A 60 2.99 -30.89 21.91
N MET A 61 3.25 -29.95 20.98
CA MET A 61 2.87 -30.10 19.57
C MET A 61 3.82 -29.31 18.68
N ILE A 62 3.81 -29.62 17.38
CA ILE A 62 4.39 -28.80 16.33
C ILE A 62 3.34 -27.78 15.88
N ALA A 63 3.71 -26.52 15.88
CA ALA A 63 2.88 -25.39 15.44
C ALA A 63 3.62 -24.58 14.38
N HIS A 64 2.99 -23.51 13.88
CA HIS A 64 3.54 -22.67 12.81
C HIS A 64 3.62 -21.21 13.27
N GLU A 65 4.75 -20.59 13.01
CA GLU A 65 4.97 -19.16 13.14
C GLU A 65 5.37 -18.55 11.80
N LEU A 66 5.16 -17.26 11.62
CA LEU A 66 5.68 -16.57 10.44
C LEU A 66 7.20 -16.73 10.38
N ASP A 67 7.69 -17.23 9.24
CA ASP A 67 9.12 -17.27 8.98
C ASP A 67 9.62 -15.89 8.57
N GLY A 68 10.76 -15.50 9.11
CA GLY A 68 11.41 -14.26 8.70
C GLY A 68 10.68 -13.02 9.18
N LYS A 69 10.56 -12.59 10.22
CA LYS A 69 10.05 -11.41 10.99
C LYS A 69 9.89 -10.07 10.28
N LYS A 70 10.03 -9.93 8.95
CA LYS A 70 10.58 -8.67 8.48
C LYS A 70 9.65 -8.02 7.48
N VAL A 71 8.59 -7.44 8.00
CA VAL A 71 7.73 -6.54 7.23
C VAL A 71 8.14 -5.09 7.50
N ALA A 72 8.13 -4.28 6.45
CA ALA A 72 8.21 -2.83 6.54
C ALA A 72 7.03 -2.22 5.80
N VAL A 73 6.21 -1.44 6.48
CA VAL A 73 5.18 -0.61 5.86
C VAL A 73 5.81 0.72 5.47
N VAL A 74 5.70 1.09 4.20
CA VAL A 74 6.40 2.27 3.66
C VAL A 74 5.42 3.15 2.90
N PRO A 75 4.84 4.16 3.55
CA PRO A 75 3.96 5.10 2.87
C PRO A 75 4.74 6.06 1.97
N ILE A 76 4.18 6.32 0.78
CA ILE A 76 4.52 7.51 0.01
C ILE A 76 3.78 8.69 0.64
N LEU A 77 4.53 9.63 1.16
CA LEU A 77 3.98 10.80 1.84
C LEU A 77 3.30 11.71 0.80
N ARG A 78 2.18 12.33 1.12
CA ARG A 78 1.43 12.32 2.39
C ARG A 78 0.37 11.21 2.46
N ALA A 79 -0.35 10.94 1.34
CA ALA A 79 -1.57 10.12 1.32
C ALA A 79 -1.38 8.68 1.80
N GLY A 80 -0.21 8.07 1.53
CA GLY A 80 0.12 6.71 1.97
C GLY A 80 0.04 6.49 3.48
N LEU A 81 0.19 7.55 4.28
CA LEU A 81 0.06 7.47 5.75
C LEU A 81 -1.29 6.93 6.21
N GLY A 82 -2.37 7.24 5.48
CA GLY A 82 -3.71 6.80 5.86
C GLY A 82 -3.91 5.28 5.90
N MET A 83 -3.05 4.51 5.22
CA MET A 83 -3.13 3.04 5.21
C MET A 83 -2.26 2.39 6.31
N VAL A 84 -1.32 3.12 6.91
CA VAL A 84 -0.31 2.57 7.83
C VAL A 84 -0.94 1.95 9.07
N ASP A 85 -1.84 2.67 9.74
CA ASP A 85 -2.46 2.22 10.99
C ASP A 85 -3.27 0.93 10.82
N GLY A 86 -3.95 0.78 9.68
CA GLY A 86 -4.68 -0.44 9.34
C GLY A 86 -3.74 -1.65 9.23
N LEU A 87 -2.64 -1.49 8.51
CA LEU A 87 -1.62 -2.53 8.35
C LEU A 87 -0.92 -2.86 9.68
N LEU A 88 -0.59 -1.85 10.50
CA LEU A 88 0.03 -2.06 11.82
C LEU A 88 -0.92 -2.73 12.82
N THR A 89 -2.22 -2.53 12.69
CA THR A 89 -3.21 -3.25 13.50
C THR A 89 -3.14 -4.76 13.23
N LEU A 90 -2.92 -5.16 11.98
CA LEU A 90 -2.79 -6.56 11.58
C LEU A 90 -1.39 -7.11 11.83
N ILE A 91 -0.34 -6.31 11.59
CA ILE A 91 1.06 -6.71 11.72
C ILE A 91 1.78 -5.77 12.71
N PRO A 92 1.51 -5.88 14.02
CA PRO A 92 2.02 -4.93 15.01
C PRO A 92 3.56 -4.87 15.10
N ALA A 93 4.25 -5.95 14.70
CA ALA A 93 5.70 -6.04 14.70
C ALA A 93 6.35 -5.43 13.44
N ALA A 94 5.56 -4.98 12.45
CA ALA A 94 6.09 -4.34 11.25
C ALA A 94 6.85 -3.06 11.62
N LYS A 95 7.92 -2.80 10.89
CA LYS A 95 8.63 -1.52 10.98
C LYS A 95 8.03 -0.53 9.99
N VAL A 96 8.20 0.76 10.23
CA VAL A 96 7.70 1.79 9.34
C VAL A 96 8.88 2.56 8.75
N GLY A 97 8.94 2.62 7.43
CA GLY A 97 9.79 3.55 6.69
C GLY A 97 8.94 4.68 6.10
N HIS A 98 9.56 5.71 5.55
CA HIS A 98 8.85 6.81 4.93
C HIS A 98 9.57 7.27 3.67
N ILE A 99 8.80 7.50 2.61
CA ILE A 99 9.27 8.12 1.37
C ILE A 99 8.48 9.40 1.15
N GLY A 100 9.15 10.54 1.31
CA GLY A 100 8.60 11.86 0.98
C GLY A 100 9.13 12.30 -0.37
N MET A 101 8.23 12.53 -1.31
CA MET A 101 8.58 12.97 -2.66
C MET A 101 7.52 13.88 -3.24
N TYR A 102 7.93 14.73 -4.15
CA TYR A 102 7.06 15.51 -5.02
C TYR A 102 7.65 15.57 -6.43
N ARG A 103 6.86 15.98 -7.37
CA ARG A 103 7.31 16.17 -8.74
C ARG A 103 7.62 17.65 -8.97
N ASP A 104 8.83 17.95 -9.39
CA ASP A 104 9.23 19.32 -9.71
C ASP A 104 8.34 19.88 -10.84
N GLU A 105 7.80 21.07 -10.65
CA GLU A 105 6.85 21.68 -11.59
C GLU A 105 7.47 22.01 -12.94
N LYS A 106 8.78 22.26 -12.99
CA LYS A 106 9.50 22.69 -14.21
C LYS A 106 10.11 21.51 -14.95
N THR A 107 10.78 20.62 -14.21
CA THR A 107 11.52 19.48 -14.81
C THR A 107 10.67 18.23 -14.90
N HIS A 108 9.57 18.14 -14.15
CA HIS A 108 8.75 16.95 -13.95
C HIS A 108 9.51 15.76 -13.37
N GLU A 109 10.73 15.96 -12.87
CA GLU A 109 11.53 14.95 -12.21
C GLU A 109 11.07 14.70 -10.76
N PRO A 110 11.21 13.48 -10.22
CA PRO A 110 10.89 13.20 -8.83
C PRO A 110 11.94 13.80 -7.90
N VAL A 111 11.50 14.58 -6.92
CA VAL A 111 12.35 15.14 -5.86
C VAL A 111 12.04 14.45 -4.54
N PHE A 112 13.01 13.73 -4.01
CA PHE A 112 12.91 13.11 -2.69
C PHE A 112 13.35 14.09 -1.61
N TYR A 113 12.41 14.55 -0.79
CA TYR A 113 12.72 15.46 0.32
C TYR A 113 12.86 14.72 1.65
N TYR A 114 12.39 13.48 1.75
CA TYR A 114 12.54 12.64 2.92
C TYR A 114 12.61 11.16 2.52
N TYR A 115 13.61 10.47 3.04
CA TYR A 115 13.76 9.03 2.85
C TYR A 115 14.37 8.42 4.09
N LYS A 116 13.61 7.60 4.80
CA LYS A 116 14.10 6.89 5.97
C LYS A 116 13.51 5.49 6.00
N MET A 117 14.37 4.50 6.00
CA MET A 117 14.00 3.09 5.98
C MET A 117 14.52 2.37 7.22
N PRO A 118 13.81 1.32 7.70
CA PRO A 118 14.31 0.47 8.76
C PRO A 118 15.50 -0.36 8.27
N GLU A 119 16.36 -0.75 9.19
CA GLU A 119 17.47 -1.67 8.90
C GLU A 119 16.97 -3.05 8.44
N GLY A 120 17.80 -3.72 7.63
CA GLY A 120 17.53 -5.06 7.07
C GLY A 120 16.85 -4.97 5.70
N LYS A 121 17.62 -5.27 4.64
CA LYS A 121 17.17 -5.20 3.25
C LYS A 121 16.36 -6.43 2.81
N ASP A 122 16.37 -7.47 3.60
CA ASP A 122 15.62 -8.72 3.44
C ASP A 122 14.13 -8.62 3.85
N ARG A 123 13.67 -7.40 4.21
CA ARG A 123 12.27 -7.17 4.59
C ARG A 123 11.33 -7.21 3.39
N MET A 124 10.14 -7.78 3.59
CA MET A 124 9.02 -7.54 2.70
C MET A 124 8.56 -6.08 2.88
N VAL A 125 8.69 -5.27 1.86
CA VAL A 125 8.24 -3.88 1.84
C VAL A 125 6.81 -3.83 1.31
N LEU A 126 5.88 -3.34 2.12
CA LEU A 126 4.54 -2.97 1.71
C LEU A 126 4.54 -1.46 1.43
N LEU A 127 4.76 -1.11 0.17
CA LEU A 127 4.73 0.27 -0.31
C LEU A 127 3.29 0.73 -0.44
N THR A 128 2.87 1.76 0.31
CA THR A 128 1.46 2.18 0.35
C THR A 128 1.26 3.55 -0.25
N ASP A 129 0.27 3.64 -1.14
CA ASP A 129 -0.28 4.89 -1.66
C ASP A 129 -1.75 4.63 -2.02
N PRO A 130 -2.73 5.38 -1.50
CA PRO A 130 -4.14 5.14 -1.82
C PRO A 130 -4.47 5.18 -3.31
N MET A 131 -3.74 5.96 -4.10
CA MET A 131 -4.08 6.24 -5.49
C MET A 131 -2.94 5.85 -6.44
N LEU A 132 -3.11 4.76 -7.18
CA LEU A 132 -2.21 4.41 -8.29
C LEU A 132 -2.76 4.98 -9.60
N ALA A 133 -2.56 6.30 -9.82
CA ALA A 133 -3.08 7.01 -10.98
C ALA A 133 -2.18 6.82 -12.22
N THR A 134 -1.17 7.66 -12.43
CA THR A 134 -0.23 7.53 -13.57
C THR A 134 0.89 6.51 -13.32
N GLY A 135 1.02 6.03 -12.09
CA GLY A 135 2.10 5.15 -11.66
C GLY A 135 3.47 5.83 -11.46
N GLY A 136 3.59 7.13 -11.75
CA GLY A 136 4.88 7.84 -11.66
C GLY A 136 5.51 7.77 -10.28
N SER A 137 4.81 8.25 -9.23
CA SER A 137 5.32 8.25 -7.86
C SER A 137 5.61 6.83 -7.35
N ALA A 138 4.75 5.86 -7.71
CA ALA A 138 4.97 4.45 -7.35
C ALA A 138 6.26 3.90 -7.99
N CYS A 139 6.46 4.11 -9.30
CA CYS A 139 7.66 3.66 -10.00
C CYS A 139 8.93 4.31 -9.43
N ASP A 140 8.92 5.63 -9.20
CA ASP A 140 10.06 6.34 -8.65
C ASP A 140 10.40 5.85 -7.23
N ALA A 141 9.37 5.62 -6.38
CA ALA A 141 9.55 5.07 -5.04
C ALA A 141 10.09 3.63 -5.07
N ILE A 142 9.55 2.76 -5.94
CA ILE A 142 10.03 1.38 -6.11
C ILE A 142 11.48 1.39 -6.60
N LYS A 143 11.79 2.23 -7.59
CA LYS A 143 13.17 2.37 -8.07
C LYS A 143 14.11 2.76 -6.96
N ARG A 144 13.75 3.78 -6.15
CA ARG A 144 14.53 4.23 -5.01
C ARG A 144 14.77 3.13 -3.98
N LEU A 145 13.74 2.32 -3.67
CA LEU A 145 13.87 1.17 -2.76
C LEU A 145 14.83 0.12 -3.31
N LYS A 146 14.75 -0.19 -4.60
CA LYS A 146 15.65 -1.14 -5.27
C LYS A 146 17.09 -0.64 -5.32
N ASP A 147 17.29 0.63 -5.63
CA ASP A 147 18.62 1.27 -5.62
C ASP A 147 19.25 1.23 -4.21
N ASP A 148 18.43 1.26 -3.16
CA ASP A 148 18.85 1.10 -1.76
C ASP A 148 18.97 -0.38 -1.31
N GLY A 149 18.71 -1.35 -2.20
CA GLY A 149 18.93 -2.79 -2.01
C GLY A 149 17.73 -3.59 -1.47
N TYR A 150 16.51 -3.02 -1.44
CA TYR A 150 15.30 -3.78 -1.13
C TYR A 150 14.83 -4.55 -2.36
N THR A 151 14.61 -5.85 -2.23
CA THR A 151 14.24 -6.74 -3.34
C THR A 151 12.83 -7.32 -3.24
N HIS A 152 12.25 -7.32 -2.04
CA HIS A 152 10.91 -7.84 -1.80
C HIS A 152 9.94 -6.69 -1.58
N ILE A 153 9.26 -6.27 -2.66
CA ILE A 153 8.36 -5.10 -2.63
C ILE A 153 6.99 -5.51 -3.15
N ARG A 154 5.94 -5.11 -2.44
CA ARG A 154 4.54 -5.18 -2.88
C ARG A 154 3.96 -3.78 -2.86
N MET A 155 3.32 -3.38 -3.94
CA MET A 155 2.57 -2.14 -4.02
C MET A 155 1.15 -2.38 -3.49
N VAL A 156 0.71 -1.57 -2.53
CA VAL A 156 -0.63 -1.65 -1.94
C VAL A 156 -1.33 -0.31 -2.13
N CYS A 157 -2.39 -0.30 -2.92
CA CYS A 157 -3.17 0.91 -3.20
C CYS A 157 -4.67 0.65 -3.02
N LEU A 158 -5.43 1.70 -2.73
CA LEU A 158 -6.87 1.60 -2.55
C LEU A 158 -7.58 1.53 -3.91
N VAL A 159 -7.22 2.44 -4.82
CA VAL A 159 -7.77 2.51 -6.17
C VAL A 159 -6.63 2.65 -7.18
N ALA A 160 -6.72 1.88 -8.25
CA ALA A 160 -5.76 1.91 -9.36
C ALA A 160 -6.44 2.27 -10.68
N SER A 161 -5.68 2.88 -11.58
CA SER A 161 -6.04 3.00 -12.99
C SER A 161 -5.31 1.94 -13.84
N PRO A 162 -5.85 1.55 -15.01
CA PRO A 162 -5.13 0.68 -15.94
C PRO A 162 -3.75 1.23 -16.33
N GLN A 163 -3.66 2.55 -16.56
CA GLN A 163 -2.41 3.21 -16.94
C GLN A 163 -1.35 3.13 -15.85
N GLY A 164 -1.75 3.33 -14.58
CA GLY A 164 -0.83 3.19 -13.44
C GLY A 164 -0.33 1.77 -13.25
N VAL A 165 -1.23 0.81 -13.37
CA VAL A 165 -0.90 -0.63 -13.31
C VAL A 165 0.06 -1.00 -14.43
N GLU A 166 -0.26 -0.67 -15.68
CA GLU A 166 0.58 -0.98 -16.85
C GLU A 166 1.98 -0.38 -16.71
N ARG A 167 2.09 0.86 -16.22
CA ARG A 167 3.38 1.52 -16.00
C ARG A 167 4.22 0.78 -14.97
N VAL A 168 3.67 0.47 -13.80
CA VAL A 168 4.40 -0.30 -12.77
C VAL A 168 4.77 -1.68 -13.30
N GLN A 169 3.89 -2.31 -14.06
CA GLN A 169 4.16 -3.61 -14.69
C GLN A 169 5.31 -3.57 -15.68
N ARG A 170 5.39 -2.56 -16.47
CA ARG A 170 6.46 -2.38 -17.46
C ARG A 170 7.80 -2.06 -16.81
N GLU A 171 7.82 -1.14 -15.83
CA GLU A 171 9.06 -0.64 -15.23
C GLU A 171 9.57 -1.53 -14.09
N HIS A 172 8.66 -2.25 -13.41
CA HIS A 172 8.97 -3.12 -12.27
C HIS A 172 8.22 -4.45 -12.33
N PRO A 173 8.54 -5.32 -13.30
CA PRO A 173 7.81 -6.58 -13.55
C PRO A 173 7.92 -7.62 -12.41
N ASP A 174 8.71 -7.38 -11.41
CA ASP A 174 8.92 -8.20 -10.21
C ASP A 174 8.11 -7.73 -9.00
N VAL A 175 7.34 -6.62 -9.12
CA VAL A 175 6.56 -6.04 -8.02
C VAL A 175 5.08 -6.37 -8.19
N ASP A 176 4.50 -7.11 -7.25
CA ASP A 176 3.07 -7.38 -7.23
C ASP A 176 2.27 -6.16 -6.76
N ILE A 177 1.11 -5.95 -7.38
CA ILE A 177 0.19 -4.84 -7.07
C ILE A 177 -1.07 -5.41 -6.42
N TYR A 178 -1.43 -4.87 -5.26
CA TYR A 178 -2.67 -5.16 -4.55
C TYR A 178 -3.53 -3.90 -4.51
N THR A 179 -4.76 -4.00 -4.99
CA THR A 179 -5.72 -2.89 -5.02
C THR A 179 -7.11 -3.33 -4.58
N ALA A 180 -7.88 -2.43 -3.97
CA ALA A 180 -9.29 -2.70 -3.65
C ALA A 180 -10.20 -2.52 -4.88
N ALA A 181 -9.80 -1.66 -5.84
CA ALA A 181 -10.50 -1.50 -7.11
C ALA A 181 -9.54 -1.10 -8.24
N LEU A 182 -9.84 -1.61 -9.43
CA LEU A 182 -9.30 -1.12 -10.69
C LEU A 182 -10.41 -0.33 -11.39
N ASP A 183 -10.21 0.97 -11.53
CA ASP A 183 -11.18 1.90 -12.12
C ASP A 183 -10.94 2.07 -13.64
N ASP A 184 -11.82 2.86 -14.30
CA ASP A 184 -11.88 2.90 -15.76
C ASP A 184 -10.66 3.56 -16.43
N GLY A 185 -10.04 4.55 -15.77
CA GLY A 185 -8.90 5.28 -16.31
C GLY A 185 -8.69 6.65 -15.68
N LEU A 186 -8.07 7.55 -16.42
CA LEU A 186 -7.71 8.89 -15.97
C LEU A 186 -8.45 9.98 -16.76
N ASN A 187 -8.80 11.08 -16.08
CA ASN A 187 -9.26 12.29 -16.76
C ASN A 187 -8.07 13.12 -17.30
N LYS A 188 -8.36 14.26 -17.91
CA LYS A 188 -7.33 15.19 -18.47
C LYS A 188 -6.35 15.74 -17.41
N ASP A 189 -6.76 15.79 -16.14
CA ASP A 189 -5.99 16.30 -15.03
C ASP A 189 -5.34 15.14 -14.24
N TYR A 190 -5.31 13.92 -14.82
CA TYR A 190 -4.74 12.69 -14.28
C TYR A 190 -5.41 12.16 -13.00
N TYR A 191 -6.65 12.57 -12.69
CA TYR A 191 -7.44 11.93 -11.64
C TYR A 191 -8.07 10.64 -12.14
N ILE A 192 -8.12 9.64 -11.27
CA ILE A 192 -8.79 8.36 -11.55
C ILE A 192 -10.30 8.57 -11.68
N LEU A 193 -10.91 7.94 -12.67
CA LEU A 193 -12.35 7.92 -12.92
C LEU A 193 -12.89 6.48 -12.83
N PRO A 194 -14.00 6.25 -12.11
CA PRO A 194 -14.80 7.21 -11.32
C PRO A 194 -14.07 7.73 -10.07
N GLY A 195 -13.07 7.02 -9.56
CA GLY A 195 -12.17 7.46 -8.50
C GLY A 195 -12.86 7.79 -7.16
N LEU A 196 -12.21 8.63 -6.38
CA LEU A 196 -12.70 9.13 -5.09
C LEU A 196 -12.19 10.56 -4.79
N GLY A 197 -11.69 11.28 -5.79
CA GLY A 197 -11.07 12.60 -5.63
C GLY A 197 -9.61 12.52 -5.18
N ASP A 198 -9.08 13.62 -4.59
CA ASP A 198 -7.75 13.62 -3.99
C ASP A 198 -7.77 12.95 -2.61
N ALA A 199 -7.12 11.80 -2.51
CA ALA A 199 -7.08 11.05 -1.26
C ALA A 199 -6.33 11.80 -0.15
N GLY A 200 -5.24 12.51 -0.50
CA GLY A 200 -4.46 13.28 0.47
C GLY A 200 -5.29 14.38 1.11
N ASP A 201 -5.98 15.17 0.29
CA ASP A 201 -6.82 16.26 0.77
C ASP A 201 -8.01 15.73 1.58
N ARG A 202 -8.63 14.63 1.16
CA ARG A 202 -9.72 14.00 1.90
C ARG A 202 -9.26 13.41 3.24
N ILE A 203 -8.03 12.85 3.31
CA ILE A 203 -7.44 12.34 4.55
C ILE A 203 -7.11 13.47 5.51
N PHE A 204 -6.53 14.57 5.02
CA PHE A 204 -5.96 15.62 5.85
C PHE A 204 -6.84 16.86 5.99
N GLY A 205 -7.92 16.98 5.21
CA GLY A 205 -8.80 18.14 5.22
C GLY A 205 -8.10 19.43 4.73
N THR A 206 -7.31 19.30 3.67
CA THR A 206 -6.47 20.38 3.14
C THR A 206 -7.03 21.05 1.89
N LEU A 207 -8.31 20.94 1.62
CA LEU A 207 -9.03 21.66 0.58
C LEU A 207 -9.44 23.04 1.05
#